data_8f4cfbbf9a607d6a9612c31aab609b7e
#
_entry.id   8f4cfbbf9a607d6a9612c31aab609b7e
#
_cell.length_a   1.000
_cell.length_b   1.000
_cell.length_c   1.000
_cell.angle_alpha   90.00
_cell.angle_beta   90.00
_cell.angle_gamma   90.00
#
_symmetry.space_group_name_H-M   'P 1'
#
loop_
_entity.id
_entity.type
_entity.pdbx_description
1 polymer ?
#
loop_
_entity_poly.entity_id
_entity_poly.type
_entity_poly.pdbx_seq_one_letter_code
_entity_poly.pdbx_strand_id
1 'polypeptide(L)'
;RTSSSAASDVYKRQEKREIINAKKIKYKHYPDINFMVPVEGIVTGVYGTQRYYNGKKGNYHNGHDIAADTGTTIYSPSSGKVILTGDYYYNGKFVMINHGNNLISIFLHMNDIHVHEGKNVDKGEPIGTVGNTGLSTGPHLHWSVLLNNTYVDPLGLVKNSKVKLDN
;
A
#
# COMPACT_ATOMS: atom_id res chain seq x y z
N ARG A 1 4.83 -11.82 20.66
CA ARG A 1 6.25 -11.46 20.78
C ARG A 1 6.36 -10.02 21.25
N THR A 2 6.73 -9.83 22.52
CA THR A 2 7.15 -8.51 23.03
C THR A 2 8.57 -8.26 22.53
N SER A 3 8.73 -7.41 21.52
CA SER A 3 10.05 -6.90 21.15
C SER A 3 10.46 -5.82 22.15
N SER A 4 11.73 -5.81 22.59
CA SER A 4 12.26 -4.66 23.29
C SER A 4 12.15 -3.40 22.44
N SER A 5 12.06 -2.22 23.03
CA SER A 5 12.01 -0.95 22.30
C SER A 5 13.18 -0.81 21.31
N ALA A 6 14.37 -1.30 21.68
CA ALA A 6 15.55 -1.29 20.82
C ALA A 6 15.38 -2.18 19.58
N ALA A 7 14.80 -3.39 19.72
CA ALA A 7 14.51 -4.26 18.60
C ALA A 7 13.47 -3.64 17.65
N SER A 8 12.43 -3.03 18.21
CA SER A 8 11.42 -2.29 17.46
C SER A 8 12.04 -1.17 16.61
N ASP A 9 12.98 -0.41 17.16
CA ASP A 9 13.67 0.66 16.44
C ASP A 9 14.58 0.14 15.32
N VAL A 10 15.18 -1.04 15.48
CA VAL A 10 15.97 -1.69 14.42
C VAL A 10 15.08 -2.06 13.25
N TYR A 11 13.92 -2.68 13.50
CA TYR A 11 12.96 -3.04 12.43
C TYR A 11 12.44 -1.81 11.68
N LYS A 12 12.09 -0.74 12.39
CA LYS A 12 11.66 0.52 11.76
C LYS A 12 12.71 1.10 10.82
N ARG A 13 13.98 1.11 11.25
CA ARG A 13 15.08 1.63 10.44
C ARG A 13 15.32 0.79 9.20
N GLN A 14 15.25 -0.54 9.32
CA GLN A 14 15.41 -1.45 8.19
C GLN A 14 14.30 -1.24 7.14
N GLU A 15 13.03 -1.30 7.55
CA GLU A 15 11.90 -1.08 6.67
C GLU A 15 12.01 0.26 5.94
N LYS A 16 12.27 1.33 6.68
CA LYS A 16 12.42 2.68 6.13
C LYS A 16 13.56 2.77 5.10
N ARG A 17 14.70 2.14 5.38
CA ARG A 17 15.85 2.15 4.47
C ARG A 17 15.54 1.43 3.16
N GLU A 18 14.93 0.27 3.22
CA GLU A 18 14.56 -0.51 2.03
C GLU A 18 13.55 0.22 1.16
N ILE A 19 12.54 0.82 1.76
CA ILE A 19 11.53 1.63 1.07
C ILE A 19 12.18 2.86 0.40
N ILE A 20 13.05 3.57 1.11
CA ILE A 20 13.76 4.73 0.55
C ILE A 20 14.62 4.32 -0.65
N ASN A 21 15.33 3.19 -0.55
CA ASN A 21 16.16 2.70 -1.65
C ASN A 21 15.31 2.27 -2.85
N ALA A 22 14.20 1.60 -2.62
CA ALA A 22 13.28 1.20 -3.70
C ALA A 22 12.72 2.42 -4.46
N LYS A 23 12.39 3.50 -3.77
CA LYS A 23 11.91 4.75 -4.39
C LYS A 23 12.92 5.40 -5.35
N LYS A 24 14.21 5.06 -5.25
CA LYS A 24 15.25 5.55 -6.16
C LYS A 24 15.28 4.81 -7.50
N ILE A 25 14.62 3.65 -7.60
CA ILE A 25 14.53 2.88 -8.83
C ILE A 25 13.67 3.65 -9.83
N LYS A 26 14.32 4.10 -10.89
CA LYS A 26 13.64 4.83 -11.96
C LYS A 26 12.98 3.86 -12.92
N TYR A 27 11.75 4.16 -13.30
CA TYR A 27 11.03 3.46 -14.32
C TYR A 27 10.50 4.45 -15.35
N LYS A 28 11.13 4.46 -16.54
CA LYS A 28 10.72 5.33 -17.64
C LYS A 28 9.51 4.72 -18.32
N HIS A 29 8.36 5.12 -17.91
CA HIS A 29 7.08 4.71 -18.46
C HIS A 29 6.08 5.85 -18.29
N TYR A 30 5.18 6.01 -19.24
CA TYR A 30 4.07 6.95 -19.07
C TYR A 30 2.96 6.24 -18.30
N PRO A 31 2.65 6.68 -17.07
CA PRO A 31 1.67 6.00 -16.26
C PRO A 31 0.27 6.14 -16.85
N ASP A 32 -0.48 5.04 -16.88
CA ASP A 32 -1.92 5.12 -17.01
C ASP A 32 -2.51 5.54 -15.67
N ILE A 33 -2.92 6.80 -15.55
CA ILE A 33 -3.49 7.39 -14.34
C ILE A 33 -4.96 7.02 -14.13
N ASN A 34 -5.53 6.20 -14.99
CA ASN A 34 -6.85 5.63 -14.78
C ASN A 34 -6.72 4.38 -13.90
N PHE A 35 -6.66 4.56 -12.60
CA PHE A 35 -6.53 3.46 -11.67
C PHE A 35 -7.85 2.72 -11.51
N MET A 36 -7.76 1.40 -11.37
CA MET A 36 -8.83 0.60 -10.80
C MET A 36 -8.61 0.43 -9.29
N VAL A 37 -9.68 0.21 -8.55
CA VAL A 37 -9.59 -0.15 -7.13
C VAL A 37 -8.90 -1.51 -7.02
N PRO A 38 -7.86 -1.67 -6.19
CA PRO A 38 -7.04 -2.87 -6.18
C PRO A 38 -7.72 -4.09 -5.55
N VAL A 39 -8.75 -3.89 -4.75
CA VAL A 39 -9.44 -4.97 -4.06
C VAL A 39 -10.92 -4.64 -3.91
N GLU A 40 -11.76 -5.67 -3.98
CA GLU A 40 -13.18 -5.56 -3.66
C GLU A 40 -13.37 -5.65 -2.15
N GLY A 41 -13.99 -4.62 -1.55
CA GLY A 41 -14.17 -4.54 -0.11
C GLY A 41 -14.77 -3.23 0.34
N ILE A 42 -14.81 -3.04 1.66
CA ILE A 42 -15.40 -1.87 2.30
C ILE A 42 -14.29 -0.94 2.78
N VAL A 43 -14.33 0.32 2.37
CA VAL A 43 -13.38 1.33 2.87
C VAL A 43 -13.68 1.63 4.34
N THR A 44 -12.75 1.29 5.22
CA THR A 44 -12.85 1.47 6.67
C THR A 44 -11.95 2.58 7.21
N GLY A 45 -10.93 2.97 6.44
CA GLY A 45 -10.03 4.08 6.77
C GLY A 45 -9.77 4.92 5.54
N VAL A 46 -10.09 6.22 5.61
CA VAL A 46 -10.00 7.16 4.50
C VAL A 46 -8.69 7.93 4.54
N TYR A 47 -8.08 8.18 3.37
CA TYR A 47 -6.92 9.05 3.23
C TYR A 47 -7.17 10.43 3.86
N GLY A 48 -6.18 10.95 4.55
CA GLY A 48 -6.21 12.27 5.16
C GLY A 48 -6.89 12.35 6.52
N THR A 49 -7.43 11.25 7.04
CA THR A 49 -8.02 11.21 8.38
C THR A 49 -6.95 11.46 9.44
N GLN A 50 -7.20 12.41 10.34
CA GLN A 50 -6.33 12.68 11.48
C GLN A 50 -6.49 11.58 12.53
N ARG A 51 -5.37 10.94 12.88
CA ARG A 51 -5.34 9.96 13.96
C ARG A 51 -5.06 10.63 15.30
N TYR A 52 -5.74 10.14 16.35
CA TYR A 52 -5.50 10.54 17.74
C TYR A 52 -5.17 9.31 18.57
N TYR A 53 -4.11 9.43 19.39
CA TYR A 53 -3.73 8.40 20.35
C TYR A 53 -3.70 9.05 21.75
N ASN A 54 -4.52 8.55 22.67
CA ASN A 54 -4.61 9.09 24.04
C ASN A 54 -4.80 10.62 24.07
N GLY A 55 -5.66 11.16 23.18
CA GLY A 55 -5.94 12.60 23.07
C GLY A 55 -4.85 13.43 22.38
N LYS A 56 -3.75 12.81 21.95
CA LYS A 56 -2.68 13.49 21.20
C LYS A 56 -2.82 13.26 19.71
N LYS A 57 -2.53 14.30 18.93
CA LYS A 57 -2.50 14.19 17.46
C LYS A 57 -1.40 13.22 17.03
N GLY A 58 -1.78 12.21 16.25
CA GLY A 58 -0.87 11.33 15.52
C GLY A 58 -0.68 11.80 14.07
N ASN A 59 -0.12 10.94 13.25
CA ASN A 59 0.04 11.21 11.82
C ASN A 59 -1.30 11.13 11.09
N TYR A 60 -1.41 11.86 9.97
CA TYR A 60 -2.50 11.66 9.03
C TYR A 60 -2.43 10.28 8.39
N HIS A 61 -3.59 9.70 8.11
CA HIS A 61 -3.71 8.46 7.34
C HIS A 61 -3.26 8.71 5.89
N ASN A 62 -2.23 8.01 5.45
CA ASN A 62 -1.57 8.25 4.17
C ASN A 62 -2.09 7.37 3.02
N GLY A 63 -3.18 6.66 3.22
CA GLY A 63 -3.78 5.78 2.23
C GLY A 63 -5.22 5.42 2.59
N HIS A 64 -5.75 4.42 1.90
CA HIS A 64 -7.05 3.83 2.20
C HIS A 64 -6.89 2.45 2.82
N ASP A 65 -7.65 2.19 3.87
CA ASP A 65 -7.84 0.85 4.41
C ASP A 65 -9.13 0.27 3.83
N ILE A 66 -9.02 -0.88 3.21
CA ILE A 66 -10.13 -1.58 2.58
C ILE A 66 -10.28 -2.93 3.26
N ALA A 67 -11.35 -3.10 4.04
CA ALA A 67 -11.65 -4.36 4.70
C ALA A 67 -12.10 -5.40 3.68
N ALA A 68 -11.46 -6.56 3.72
CA ALA A 68 -11.78 -7.72 2.91
C ALA A 68 -11.28 -8.98 3.63
N ASP A 69 -11.86 -10.12 3.33
CA ASP A 69 -11.43 -11.39 3.92
C ASP A 69 -10.00 -11.74 3.53
N THR A 70 -9.28 -12.36 4.45
CA THR A 70 -7.95 -12.91 4.17
C THR A 70 -8.04 -13.86 2.97
N GLY A 71 -7.13 -13.66 2.01
CA GLY A 71 -7.11 -14.44 0.77
C GLY A 71 -7.84 -13.78 -0.41
N THR A 72 -8.55 -12.67 -0.20
CA THR A 72 -9.14 -11.89 -1.29
C THR A 72 -8.05 -11.38 -2.22
N THR A 73 -8.21 -11.56 -3.52
CA THR A 73 -7.21 -11.17 -4.52
C THR A 73 -7.03 -9.65 -4.57
N ILE A 74 -5.77 -9.23 -4.59
CA ILE A 74 -5.36 -7.85 -4.83
C ILE A 74 -4.87 -7.74 -6.28
N TYR A 75 -5.38 -6.76 -7.00
CA TYR A 75 -5.02 -6.49 -8.40
C TYR A 75 -4.18 -5.21 -8.50
N SER A 76 -3.25 -5.18 -9.46
CA SER A 76 -2.52 -3.95 -9.73
C SER A 76 -3.47 -2.86 -10.26
N PRO A 77 -3.49 -1.67 -9.65
CA PRO A 77 -4.40 -0.58 -10.07
C PRO A 77 -4.10 -0.05 -11.47
N SER A 78 -2.88 -0.22 -11.94
CA SER A 78 -2.41 0.18 -13.26
C SER A 78 -1.17 -0.64 -13.63
N SER A 79 -0.73 -0.55 -14.88
CA SER A 79 0.54 -1.15 -15.30
C SER A 79 1.72 -0.54 -14.55
N GLY A 80 2.77 -1.31 -14.36
CA GLY A 80 3.97 -0.84 -13.69
C GLY A 80 5.01 -1.92 -13.51
N LYS A 81 6.04 -1.57 -12.74
CA LYS A 81 7.13 -2.46 -12.39
C LYS A 81 7.19 -2.64 -10.88
N VAL A 82 7.26 -3.88 -10.43
CA VAL A 82 7.47 -4.19 -9.01
C VAL A 82 8.89 -3.78 -8.61
N ILE A 83 9.00 -2.84 -7.68
CA ILE A 83 10.29 -2.27 -7.22
C ILE A 83 10.70 -2.76 -5.84
N LEU A 84 9.79 -3.30 -5.06
CA LEU A 84 10.08 -3.89 -3.76
C LEU A 84 9.01 -4.93 -3.39
N THR A 85 9.47 -6.04 -2.83
CA THR A 85 8.67 -6.98 -2.07
C THR A 85 9.36 -7.23 -0.74
N GLY A 86 8.61 -7.42 0.32
CA GLY A 86 9.18 -7.65 1.64
C GLY A 86 8.20 -8.28 2.60
N ASP A 87 8.72 -8.72 3.73
CA ASP A 87 7.96 -9.22 4.87
C ASP A 87 8.50 -8.53 6.13
N TYR A 88 7.81 -7.48 6.56
CA TYR A 88 8.30 -6.57 7.58
C TYR A 88 7.53 -6.70 8.90
N TYR A 89 8.18 -6.29 9.97
CA TYR A 89 7.58 -6.31 11.29
C TYR A 89 6.34 -5.41 11.40
N TYR A 90 6.43 -4.16 10.87
CA TYR A 90 5.33 -3.18 10.92
C TYR A 90 4.39 -3.30 9.73
N ASN A 91 4.94 -3.31 8.52
CA ASN A 91 4.15 -3.29 7.29
C ASN A 91 3.65 -4.67 6.87
N GLY A 92 4.17 -5.73 7.48
CA GLY A 92 3.86 -7.10 7.08
C GLY A 92 4.36 -7.43 5.69
N LYS A 93 3.68 -8.31 5.01
CA LYS A 93 3.96 -8.63 3.61
C LYS A 93 3.55 -7.46 2.73
N PHE A 94 4.49 -7.01 1.92
CA PHE A 94 4.53 -5.67 1.35
C PHE A 94 4.93 -5.72 -0.12
N VAL A 95 4.26 -4.94 -0.97
CA VAL A 95 4.60 -4.76 -2.38
C VAL A 95 4.61 -3.27 -2.73
N MET A 96 5.61 -2.84 -3.49
CA MET A 96 5.64 -1.53 -4.14
C MET A 96 5.70 -1.69 -5.65
N ILE A 97 4.88 -0.92 -6.35
CA ILE A 97 4.82 -0.88 -7.81
C ILE A 97 5.05 0.56 -8.28
N ASN A 98 6.07 0.76 -9.12
CA ASN A 98 6.28 2.01 -9.81
C ASN A 98 5.52 1.99 -11.14
N HIS A 99 4.51 2.84 -11.27
CA HIS A 99 3.69 2.96 -12.48
C HIS A 99 4.33 3.83 -13.57
N GLY A 100 5.48 4.44 -13.28
CA GLY A 100 6.19 5.37 -14.14
C GLY A 100 6.19 6.80 -13.58
N ASN A 101 7.20 7.58 -13.93
CA ASN A 101 7.36 8.99 -13.53
C ASN A 101 7.16 9.24 -12.02
N ASN A 102 7.69 8.35 -11.18
CA ASN A 102 7.59 8.39 -9.71
C ASN A 102 6.16 8.35 -9.16
N LEU A 103 5.23 7.74 -9.89
CA LEU A 103 3.90 7.38 -9.40
C LEU A 103 3.97 5.94 -8.88
N ILE A 104 3.84 5.77 -7.56
CA ILE A 104 4.10 4.50 -6.88
C ILE A 104 2.90 4.09 -6.04
N SER A 105 2.43 2.87 -6.22
CA SER A 105 1.47 2.22 -5.31
C SER A 105 2.18 1.37 -4.28
N ILE A 106 1.66 1.39 -3.06
CA ILE A 106 2.17 0.63 -1.91
C ILE A 106 1.04 -0.19 -1.31
N PHE A 107 1.28 -1.48 -1.11
CA PHE A 107 0.32 -2.45 -0.57
C PHE A 107 0.89 -3.09 0.68
N LEU A 108 0.18 -3.01 1.79
CA LEU A 108 0.61 -3.51 3.10
C LEU A 108 -0.28 -4.63 3.62
N HIS A 109 0.26 -5.34 4.62
CA HIS A 109 -0.44 -6.35 5.41
C HIS A 109 -0.96 -7.54 4.60
N MET A 110 -0.33 -7.83 3.46
CA MET A 110 -0.73 -8.91 2.56
C MET A 110 -0.55 -10.30 3.21
N ASN A 111 -1.31 -11.26 2.75
CA ASN A 111 -1.16 -12.68 3.14
C ASN A 111 -0.17 -13.41 2.24
N ASP A 112 -0.39 -13.35 0.93
CA ASP A 112 0.50 -13.92 -0.08
C ASP A 112 0.95 -12.85 -1.07
N ILE A 113 2.20 -12.95 -1.51
CA ILE A 113 2.78 -12.13 -2.57
C ILE A 113 2.99 -13.02 -3.78
N HIS A 114 2.38 -12.66 -4.92
CA HIS A 114 2.43 -13.45 -6.16
C HIS A 114 3.33 -12.84 -7.23
N VAL A 115 4.08 -11.81 -6.90
CA VAL A 115 5.00 -11.11 -7.79
C VAL A 115 6.38 -11.04 -7.18
N HIS A 116 7.38 -10.75 -7.99
CA HIS A 116 8.77 -10.56 -7.56
C HIS A 116 9.30 -9.21 -8.02
N GLU A 117 10.33 -8.74 -7.39
CA GLU A 117 11.04 -7.51 -7.79
C GLU A 117 11.51 -7.62 -9.22
N GLY A 118 11.32 -6.53 -9.96
CA GLY A 118 11.66 -6.44 -11.37
C GLY A 118 10.55 -6.90 -12.34
N LYS A 119 9.50 -7.56 -11.84
CA LYS A 119 8.38 -7.99 -12.70
C LYS A 119 7.60 -6.78 -13.21
N ASN A 120 7.32 -6.77 -14.51
CA ASN A 120 6.35 -5.87 -15.11
C ASN A 120 4.94 -6.47 -14.94
N VAL A 121 4.02 -5.68 -14.42
CA VAL A 121 2.63 -6.05 -14.23
C VAL A 121 1.72 -5.21 -15.09
N ASP A 122 0.63 -5.82 -15.57
CA ASP A 122 -0.43 -5.12 -16.29
C ASP A 122 -1.48 -4.60 -15.30
N LYS A 123 -2.24 -3.60 -15.72
CA LYS A 123 -3.44 -3.16 -15.00
C LYS A 123 -4.40 -4.33 -14.83
N GLY A 124 -4.84 -4.57 -13.58
CA GLY A 124 -5.74 -5.68 -13.25
C GLY A 124 -5.06 -7.02 -13.08
N GLU A 125 -3.73 -7.10 -13.17
CA GLU A 125 -3.01 -8.34 -12.89
C GLU A 125 -3.03 -8.65 -11.39
N PRO A 126 -3.31 -9.91 -10.98
CA PRO A 126 -3.22 -10.32 -9.58
C PRO A 126 -1.78 -10.19 -9.05
N ILE A 127 -1.61 -9.53 -7.91
CA ILE A 127 -0.30 -9.32 -7.28
C ILE A 127 -0.13 -10.03 -5.94
N GLY A 128 -1.21 -10.50 -5.36
CA GLY A 128 -1.23 -11.21 -4.08
C GLY A 128 -2.61 -11.20 -3.47
N THR A 129 -2.66 -11.39 -2.16
CA THR A 129 -3.91 -11.53 -1.41
C THR A 129 -3.94 -10.68 -0.15
N VAL A 130 -5.13 -10.26 0.25
CA VAL A 130 -5.40 -9.56 1.50
C VAL A 130 -5.02 -10.43 2.70
N GLY A 131 -4.42 -9.83 3.70
CA GLY A 131 -4.05 -10.50 4.93
C GLY A 131 -4.19 -9.61 6.15
N ASN A 132 -3.51 -10.04 7.20
CA ASN A 132 -3.45 -9.36 8.50
C ASN A 132 -2.02 -9.42 9.07
N THR A 133 -1.02 -9.42 8.18
CA THR A 133 0.40 -9.52 8.55
C THR A 133 0.96 -8.18 9.00
N GLY A 134 2.06 -8.23 9.76
CA GLY A 134 2.63 -7.05 10.37
C GLY A 134 1.80 -6.51 11.54
N LEU A 135 1.88 -5.21 11.78
CA LEU A 135 1.12 -4.54 12.84
C LEU A 135 -0.26 -4.15 12.31
N SER A 136 -1.20 -5.07 12.42
CA SER A 136 -2.58 -4.93 11.93
C SER A 136 -3.57 -5.52 12.92
N THR A 137 -4.76 -4.93 13.03
CA THR A 137 -5.81 -5.34 13.98
C THR A 137 -6.90 -6.21 13.36
N GLY A 138 -6.89 -6.40 12.06
CA GLY A 138 -7.86 -7.24 11.35
C GLY A 138 -7.57 -7.29 9.85
N PRO A 139 -8.16 -8.25 9.12
CA PRO A 139 -7.92 -8.41 7.69
C PRO A 139 -8.34 -7.17 6.90
N HIS A 140 -7.39 -6.57 6.21
CA HIS A 140 -7.61 -5.41 5.33
C HIS A 140 -6.41 -5.20 4.39
N LEU A 141 -6.65 -4.48 3.31
CA LEU A 141 -5.59 -3.91 2.51
C LEU A 141 -5.38 -2.45 2.92
N HIS A 142 -4.14 -2.09 3.26
CA HIS A 142 -3.72 -0.69 3.27
C HIS A 142 -3.09 -0.37 1.92
N TRP A 143 -3.68 0.57 1.18
CA TRP A 143 -3.21 1.02 -0.12
C TRP A 143 -2.87 2.50 -0.08
N SER A 144 -1.61 2.81 -0.34
CA SER A 144 -1.08 4.19 -0.45
C SER A 144 -0.58 4.45 -1.86
N VAL A 145 -0.64 5.70 -2.28
CA VAL A 145 -0.05 6.17 -3.53
C VAL A 145 0.88 7.35 -3.27
N LEU A 146 2.08 7.27 -3.83
CA LEU A 146 3.07 8.33 -3.84
C LEU A 146 3.18 8.94 -5.24
N LEU A 147 3.19 10.25 -5.31
CA LEU A 147 3.55 11.00 -6.51
C LEU A 147 4.72 11.94 -6.16
N ASN A 148 5.87 11.76 -6.83
CA ASN A 148 7.09 12.50 -6.51
C ASN A 148 7.40 12.53 -5.00
N ASN A 149 7.37 11.35 -4.38
CA ASN A 149 7.65 11.15 -2.95
C ASN A 149 6.66 11.83 -1.97
N THR A 150 5.50 12.24 -2.45
CA THR A 150 4.42 12.80 -1.63
C THR A 150 3.20 11.88 -1.69
N TYR A 151 2.62 11.55 -0.53
CA TYR A 151 1.37 10.80 -0.48
C TYR A 151 0.22 11.61 -1.06
N VAL A 152 -0.58 10.98 -1.89
CA VAL A 152 -1.77 11.54 -2.52
C VAL A 152 -2.99 10.66 -2.25
N ASP A 153 -4.19 11.21 -2.41
CA ASP A 153 -5.42 10.43 -2.27
C ASP A 153 -5.53 9.39 -3.40
N PRO A 154 -5.46 8.09 -3.09
CA PRO A 154 -5.55 7.04 -4.10
C PRO A 154 -6.83 7.07 -4.92
N LEU A 155 -7.97 7.40 -4.30
CA LEU A 155 -9.26 7.45 -4.98
C LEU A 155 -9.37 8.59 -5.98
N GLY A 156 -8.55 9.64 -5.86
CA GLY A 156 -8.45 10.70 -6.87
C GLY A 156 -7.95 10.22 -8.23
N LEU A 157 -7.31 9.05 -8.28
CA LEU A 157 -6.80 8.42 -9.51
C LEU A 157 -7.77 7.38 -10.08
N VAL A 158 -8.80 6.98 -9.33
CA VAL A 158 -9.80 6.03 -9.78
C VAL A 158 -10.87 6.76 -10.59
N LYS A 159 -10.92 6.53 -11.91
CA LYS A 159 -11.99 7.04 -12.78
C LYS A 159 -13.27 6.23 -12.57
N ASN A 160 -14.41 6.95 -12.46
CA ASN A 160 -15.75 6.38 -12.31
C ASN A 160 -16.00 5.59 -11.02
N SER A 161 -15.29 5.90 -9.94
CA SER A 161 -15.77 5.51 -8.64
C SER A 161 -17.07 6.29 -8.37
N LYS A 162 -18.22 5.67 -8.61
CA LYS A 162 -19.44 6.05 -7.91
C LYS A 162 -19.20 5.68 -6.46
N VAL A 163 -18.42 6.49 -5.76
CA VAL A 163 -18.39 6.46 -4.32
C VAL A 163 -19.77 6.92 -3.92
N LYS A 164 -20.68 6.00 -3.63
CA LYS A 164 -21.82 6.30 -2.81
C LYS A 164 -21.24 6.69 -1.46
N LEU A 165 -21.10 7.99 -1.26
CA LEU A 165 -21.06 8.54 0.08
C LEU A 165 -22.43 8.19 0.65
N ASP A 166 -22.49 7.18 1.49
CA ASP A 166 -23.65 6.96 2.33
C ASP A 166 -23.74 8.18 3.24
N ASN A 167 -24.74 9.01 2.96
CA ASN A 167 -25.14 10.13 3.80
C ASN A 167 -25.62 9.62 5.16
#